data_5f120559da825eac1b63088e5f48671c
#
_entry.id   5f120559da825eac1b63088e5f48671c
#
_cell.length_a   1.000
_cell.length_b   1.000
_cell.length_c   1.000
_cell.angle_alpha   90.00
_cell.angle_beta   90.00
_cell.angle_gamma   90.00
#
_symmetry.space_group_name_H-M   'P 1'
#
loop_
_entity.id
_entity.type
_entity.pdbx_description
1 polymer ?
#
loop_
_entity_poly.entity_id
_entity_poly.type
_entity_poly.pdbx_seq_one_letter_code
_entity_poly.pdbx_strand_id
1 'polypeptide(L)'
;MDGTILVADDDRTIRTVLTQALTRAGCKVRATSNIATLWRWIEDGEGDAVISDVMMPDGNGLDLLPAIQKKRPNLPVIVISAQNTVVTAIRATDAGAYEYMPKPFDLRVLLSKVSKALTQKSQTLLPAEHNNYESEFPLVGGSPAMQEVYRVVARVVNTDLSVLILGGSGTGKDLLARSLHELGHRVSGRFVRINCGTITPDQLDAEVLVSAGQNATIYFDELSTLSPQSQIHLLNLTQSESMQSMDIRLVSSSSRPIQPLINDGMFREDLFYRLNVMPINLPPLRDRIEDIGPLVQHFLRVCVDRGMPLKKIPKSSLEQMRVAAWPGNVRALENFVQRLVLLCPHEEISATFMAAA
;
A
#
# COMPACT_ATOMS: atom_id res chain seq x y z
N MET A 1 14.01 -17.77 21.44
CA MET A 1 14.64 -16.50 21.01
C MET A 1 15.45 -15.99 22.19
N ASP A 2 16.63 -15.46 21.96
CA ASP A 2 17.43 -14.83 23.02
C ASP A 2 17.72 -13.39 22.62
N GLY A 3 17.43 -12.45 23.50
CA GLY A 3 17.64 -11.02 23.25
C GLY A 3 16.72 -10.14 24.13
N THR A 4 17.09 -8.86 24.24
CA THR A 4 16.33 -7.86 24.96
C THR A 4 15.48 -7.03 23.98
N ILE A 5 14.16 -7.03 24.14
CA ILE A 5 13.25 -6.29 23.29
C ILE A 5 12.73 -5.06 24.05
N LEU A 6 12.90 -3.89 23.45
CA LEU A 6 12.30 -2.65 23.95
C LEU A 6 10.92 -2.48 23.31
N VAL A 7 9.89 -2.29 24.13
CA VAL A 7 8.51 -2.11 23.69
C VAL A 7 8.00 -0.75 24.10
N ALA A 8 7.53 0.07 23.14
CA ALA A 8 6.90 1.35 23.40
C ALA A 8 5.50 1.38 22.73
N ASP A 9 4.46 1.53 23.53
CA ASP A 9 3.06 1.62 23.09
C ASP A 9 2.26 2.33 24.19
N ASP A 10 1.33 3.20 23.86
CA ASP A 10 0.52 3.92 24.85
C ASP A 10 -0.58 3.06 25.46
N ASP A 11 -1.04 2.01 24.71
CA ASP A 11 -2.05 1.08 25.22
C ASP A 11 -1.45 0.05 26.17
N ARG A 12 -1.91 0.10 27.42
CA ARG A 12 -1.48 -0.83 28.48
C ARG A 12 -1.78 -2.29 28.13
N THR A 13 -2.89 -2.56 27.44
CA THR A 13 -3.30 -3.91 27.07
C THR A 13 -2.32 -4.49 26.07
N ILE A 14 -1.97 -3.73 25.04
CA ILE A 14 -1.00 -4.12 24.02
C ILE A 14 0.37 -4.35 24.63
N ARG A 15 0.86 -3.44 25.48
CA ARG A 15 2.14 -3.64 26.19
C ARG A 15 2.15 -4.93 27.01
N THR A 16 1.05 -5.23 27.72
CA THR A 16 0.95 -6.46 28.52
C THR A 16 0.97 -7.71 27.65
N VAL A 17 0.21 -7.72 26.56
CA VAL A 17 0.14 -8.85 25.62
C VAL A 17 1.49 -9.08 24.94
N LEU A 18 2.14 -8.02 24.47
CA LEU A 18 3.47 -8.10 23.84
C LEU A 18 4.53 -8.61 24.84
N THR A 19 4.55 -8.06 26.06
CA THR A 19 5.49 -8.50 27.08
C THR A 19 5.33 -9.97 27.39
N GLN A 20 4.10 -10.45 27.59
CA GLN A 20 3.85 -11.86 27.88
C GLN A 20 4.25 -12.77 26.71
N ALA A 21 3.90 -12.40 25.47
CA ALA A 21 4.21 -13.20 24.29
C ALA A 21 5.72 -13.31 24.04
N LEU A 22 6.43 -12.20 24.12
CA LEU A 22 7.89 -12.15 23.92
C LEU A 22 8.66 -12.87 25.05
N THR A 23 8.22 -12.69 26.30
CA THR A 23 8.83 -13.42 27.44
C THR A 23 8.62 -14.93 27.32
N ARG A 24 7.42 -15.38 26.91
CA ARG A 24 7.18 -16.82 26.62
C ARG A 24 8.05 -17.34 25.47
N ALA A 25 8.40 -16.50 24.52
CA ALA A 25 9.31 -16.83 23.43
C ALA A 25 10.80 -16.80 23.83
N GLY A 26 11.12 -16.49 25.10
CA GLY A 26 12.47 -16.50 25.66
C GLY A 26 13.21 -15.16 25.61
N CYS A 27 12.54 -14.07 25.26
CA CYS A 27 13.15 -12.74 25.24
C CYS A 27 13.04 -12.04 26.61
N LYS A 28 14.03 -11.18 26.92
CA LYS A 28 13.89 -10.17 27.97
C LYS A 28 13.11 -8.97 27.41
N VAL A 29 12.17 -8.41 28.15
CA VAL A 29 11.32 -7.31 27.66
C VAL A 29 11.38 -6.13 28.62
N ARG A 30 11.62 -4.93 28.06
CA ARG A 30 11.39 -3.66 28.75
C ARG A 30 10.30 -2.90 28.02
N ALA A 31 9.26 -2.48 28.75
CA ALA A 31 8.10 -1.83 28.16
C ALA A 31 7.90 -0.43 28.75
N THR A 32 7.56 0.55 27.90
CA THR A 32 7.26 1.92 28.26
C THR A 32 6.02 2.43 27.54
N SER A 33 5.45 3.53 28.05
CA SER A 33 4.33 4.24 27.43
C SER A 33 4.73 5.56 26.79
N ASN A 34 6.02 5.89 26.73
CA ASN A 34 6.49 7.16 26.16
C ASN A 34 7.81 7.02 25.41
N ILE A 35 7.99 7.93 24.45
CA ILE A 35 9.14 8.01 23.55
C ILE A 35 10.42 8.39 24.30
N ALA A 36 10.33 9.32 25.24
CA ALA A 36 11.50 9.82 25.96
C ALA A 36 12.21 8.72 26.76
N THR A 37 11.45 7.81 27.37
CA THR A 37 12.01 6.65 28.09
C THR A 37 12.61 5.63 27.11
N LEU A 38 11.93 5.36 26.00
CA LEU A 38 12.45 4.48 24.95
C LEU A 38 13.78 5.00 24.41
N TRP A 39 13.85 6.30 24.10
CA TRP A 39 15.06 6.94 23.57
C TRP A 39 16.24 6.82 24.55
N ARG A 40 16.02 7.08 25.85
CA ARG A 40 17.05 6.93 26.86
C ARG A 40 17.64 5.52 26.90
N TRP A 41 16.80 4.47 26.86
CA TRP A 41 17.28 3.07 26.82
C TRP A 41 18.11 2.78 25.57
N ILE A 42 17.70 3.33 24.43
CA ILE A 42 18.45 3.19 23.17
C ILE A 42 19.81 3.91 23.27
N GLU A 43 19.84 5.11 23.89
CA GLU A 43 21.08 5.86 24.13
C GLU A 43 22.04 5.14 25.07
N ASP A 44 21.52 4.49 26.10
CA ASP A 44 22.27 3.69 27.06
C ASP A 44 22.77 2.35 26.44
N GLY A 45 22.50 2.10 25.17
CA GLY A 45 22.94 0.92 24.44
C GLY A 45 22.07 -0.33 24.68
N GLU A 46 20.93 -0.19 25.35
CA GLU A 46 20.03 -1.30 25.67
C GLU A 46 19.22 -1.77 24.45
N GLY A 47 18.76 -3.00 24.51
CA GLY A 47 17.89 -3.63 23.52
C GLY A 47 18.62 -4.17 22.28
N ASP A 48 18.16 -5.33 21.82
CA ASP A 48 18.61 -6.01 20.60
C ASP A 48 17.59 -5.81 19.46
N ALA A 49 16.35 -5.43 19.79
CA ALA A 49 15.34 -4.97 18.86
C ALA A 49 14.35 -4.03 19.57
N VAL A 50 13.67 -3.18 18.78
CA VAL A 50 12.66 -2.25 19.25
C VAL A 50 11.32 -2.58 18.61
N ILE A 51 10.23 -2.48 19.38
CA ILE A 51 8.85 -2.46 18.90
C ILE A 51 8.25 -1.15 19.38
N SER A 52 7.84 -0.26 18.46
CA SER A 52 7.31 1.06 18.80
C SER A 52 6.00 1.34 18.10
N ASP A 53 5.03 1.88 18.86
CA ASP A 53 3.85 2.50 18.23
C ASP A 53 4.25 3.79 17.51
N VAL A 54 3.51 4.13 16.48
CA VAL A 54 3.63 5.41 15.76
C VAL A 54 3.08 6.55 16.59
N MET A 55 1.89 6.40 17.17
CA MET A 55 1.22 7.44 17.94
C MET A 55 1.43 7.24 19.43
N MET A 56 2.20 8.13 20.05
CA MET A 56 2.48 8.11 21.47
C MET A 56 2.09 9.46 22.08
N PRO A 57 1.74 9.53 23.39
CA PRO A 57 1.31 10.78 24.03
C PRO A 57 2.33 11.91 23.96
N ASP A 58 3.61 11.58 23.89
CA ASP A 58 4.75 12.50 23.89
C ASP A 58 5.39 12.68 22.51
N GLY A 59 4.77 12.17 21.43
CA GLY A 59 5.24 12.39 20.06
C GLY A 59 4.92 11.28 19.08
N ASN A 60 5.61 11.31 17.93
CA ASN A 60 5.47 10.33 16.86
C ASN A 60 6.67 9.35 16.88
N GLY A 61 6.41 8.05 17.03
CA GLY A 61 7.45 7.01 17.05
C GLY A 61 8.28 6.93 15.76
N LEU A 62 7.74 7.37 14.62
CA LEU A 62 8.50 7.44 13.36
C LEU A 62 9.61 8.48 13.39
N ASP A 63 9.44 9.59 14.14
CA ASP A 63 10.41 10.67 14.20
C ASP A 63 11.70 10.24 14.93
N LEU A 64 11.64 9.17 15.73
CA LEU A 64 12.82 8.58 16.37
C LEU A 64 13.70 7.77 15.41
N LEU A 65 13.14 7.21 14.35
CA LEU A 65 13.85 6.27 13.47
C LEU A 65 15.15 6.85 12.89
N PRO A 66 15.18 8.08 12.34
CA PRO A 66 16.43 8.67 11.84
C PRO A 66 17.49 8.83 12.91
N ALA A 67 17.09 9.19 14.14
CA ALA A 67 18.01 9.33 15.26
C ALA A 67 18.57 7.97 15.72
N ILE A 68 17.72 6.94 15.74
CA ILE A 68 18.12 5.55 16.03
C ILE A 68 19.09 5.05 14.96
N GLN A 69 18.79 5.23 13.68
CA GLN A 69 19.64 4.85 12.56
C GLN A 69 21.03 5.50 12.65
N LYS A 70 21.08 6.78 13.01
CA LYS A 70 22.35 7.50 13.17
C LYS A 70 23.18 6.97 14.35
N LYS A 71 22.56 6.63 15.47
CA LYS A 71 23.23 6.22 16.72
C LYS A 71 23.49 4.72 16.79
N ARG A 72 22.55 3.91 16.33
CA ARG A 72 22.59 2.44 16.35
C ARG A 72 22.07 1.85 15.04
N PRO A 73 22.83 1.97 13.94
CA PRO A 73 22.37 1.56 12.58
C PRO A 73 21.96 0.10 12.47
N ASN A 74 22.45 -0.75 13.38
CA ASN A 74 22.16 -2.18 13.40
C ASN A 74 21.02 -2.58 14.35
N LEU A 75 20.33 -1.62 14.98
CA LEU A 75 19.21 -1.90 15.87
C LEU A 75 17.92 -1.97 15.07
N PRO A 76 17.34 -3.18 14.88
CA PRO A 76 16.10 -3.31 14.13
C PRO A 76 14.92 -2.70 14.89
N VAL A 77 14.15 -1.86 14.22
CA VAL A 77 12.94 -1.24 14.77
C VAL A 77 11.73 -1.75 14.01
N ILE A 78 10.82 -2.43 14.71
CA ILE A 78 9.51 -2.85 14.20
C ILE A 78 8.51 -1.78 14.63
N VAL A 79 7.88 -1.13 13.67
CA VAL A 79 6.87 -0.09 13.90
C VAL A 79 5.48 -0.71 13.89
N ILE A 80 4.67 -0.40 14.91
CA ILE A 80 3.26 -0.82 14.98
C ILE A 80 2.38 0.43 14.88
N SER A 81 1.26 0.37 14.16
CA SER A 81 0.38 1.54 14.02
C SER A 81 -1.08 1.16 13.90
N ALA A 82 -1.94 1.95 14.54
CA ALA A 82 -3.38 1.93 14.30
C ALA A 82 -3.76 2.63 12.98
N GLN A 83 -2.88 3.49 12.46
CA GLN A 83 -3.07 4.15 11.17
C GLN A 83 -2.63 3.23 10.03
N ASN A 84 -3.59 2.51 9.45
CA ASN A 84 -3.36 1.56 8.36
C ASN A 84 -3.38 2.23 6.99
N THR A 85 -2.47 3.18 6.76
CA THR A 85 -2.35 3.84 5.45
C THR A 85 -1.04 3.46 4.76
N VAL A 86 -1.05 3.50 3.42
CA VAL A 86 0.17 3.32 2.60
C VAL A 86 1.22 4.35 3.01
N VAL A 87 0.81 5.59 3.28
CA VAL A 87 1.70 6.68 3.70
C VAL A 87 2.46 6.33 4.98
N THR A 88 1.77 5.77 5.98
CA THR A 88 2.44 5.37 7.24
C THR A 88 3.45 4.24 7.02
N ALA A 89 3.11 3.27 6.16
CA ALA A 89 4.02 2.18 5.80
C ALA A 89 5.25 2.69 5.03
N ILE A 90 5.05 3.61 4.08
CA ILE A 90 6.15 4.24 3.32
C ILE A 90 7.02 5.07 4.25
N ARG A 91 6.43 5.95 5.08
CA ARG A 91 7.18 6.76 6.05
C ARG A 91 8.02 5.89 7.00
N ALA A 92 7.46 4.78 7.48
CA ALA A 92 8.20 3.84 8.32
C ALA A 92 9.40 3.24 7.59
N THR A 93 9.21 2.84 6.32
CA THR A 93 10.27 2.25 5.49
C THR A 93 11.34 3.29 5.16
N ASP A 94 10.96 4.49 4.72
CA ASP A 94 11.88 5.59 4.38
C ASP A 94 12.66 6.09 5.61
N ALA A 95 12.01 6.08 6.79
CA ALA A 95 12.67 6.40 8.05
C ALA A 95 13.60 5.28 8.55
N GLY A 96 13.69 4.14 7.86
CA GLY A 96 14.58 3.04 8.17
C GLY A 96 14.02 2.02 9.17
N ALA A 97 12.70 1.88 9.27
CA ALA A 97 12.11 0.78 10.04
C ALA A 97 12.50 -0.58 9.43
N TYR A 98 12.84 -1.54 10.28
CA TYR A 98 13.06 -2.93 9.87
C TYR A 98 11.79 -3.57 9.33
N GLU A 99 10.64 -3.28 9.96
CA GLU A 99 9.33 -3.77 9.54
C GLU A 99 8.23 -2.84 10.04
N TYR A 100 7.11 -2.80 9.29
CA TYR A 100 5.89 -2.10 9.66
C TYR A 100 4.74 -3.10 9.88
N MET A 101 3.98 -2.95 10.96
CA MET A 101 2.83 -3.80 11.28
C MET A 101 1.61 -2.97 11.68
N PRO A 102 0.47 -3.15 11.01
CA PRO A 102 -0.77 -2.50 11.40
C PRO A 102 -1.42 -3.17 12.62
N LYS A 103 -2.13 -2.40 13.43
CA LYS A 103 -3.04 -2.89 14.46
C LYS A 103 -4.44 -3.11 13.84
N PRO A 104 -5.15 -4.21 14.11
CA PRO A 104 -4.73 -5.37 14.92
C PRO A 104 -3.77 -6.29 14.18
N PHE A 105 -2.84 -6.93 14.87
CA PHE A 105 -1.84 -7.83 14.30
C PHE A 105 -1.88 -9.24 14.93
N ASP A 106 -1.46 -10.25 14.16
CA ASP A 106 -1.28 -11.61 14.68
C ASP A 106 0.05 -11.70 15.45
N LEU A 107 -0.02 -12.12 16.71
CA LEU A 107 1.16 -12.29 17.58
C LEU A 107 2.17 -13.28 17.02
N ARG A 108 1.73 -14.32 16.30
CA ARG A 108 2.63 -15.32 15.70
C ARG A 108 3.46 -14.69 14.58
N VAL A 109 2.82 -13.84 13.78
CA VAL A 109 3.50 -13.09 12.72
C VAL A 109 4.52 -12.13 13.32
N LEU A 110 4.16 -11.40 14.38
CA LEU A 110 5.08 -10.51 15.09
C LEU A 110 6.28 -11.26 15.66
N LEU A 111 6.06 -12.36 16.36
CA LEU A 111 7.13 -13.19 16.92
C LEU A 111 8.07 -13.73 15.84
N SER A 112 7.55 -14.14 14.69
CA SER A 112 8.37 -14.56 13.55
C SER A 112 9.27 -13.42 13.03
N LYS A 113 8.74 -12.19 12.95
CA LYS A 113 9.48 -11.00 12.51
C LYS A 113 10.55 -10.60 13.54
N VAL A 114 10.22 -10.62 14.83
CA VAL A 114 11.19 -10.40 15.91
C VAL A 114 12.33 -11.44 15.86
N SER A 115 12.00 -12.71 15.65
CA SER A 115 13.01 -13.77 15.51
C SER A 115 13.97 -13.52 14.36
N LYS A 116 13.44 -13.11 13.20
CA LYS A 116 14.24 -12.74 12.03
C LYS A 116 15.10 -11.50 12.30
N ALA A 117 14.55 -10.48 12.96
CA ALA A 117 15.25 -9.26 13.31
C ALA A 117 16.46 -9.53 14.22
N LEU A 118 16.31 -10.43 15.20
CA LEU A 118 17.40 -10.83 16.11
C LEU A 118 18.48 -11.67 15.43
N THR A 119 18.14 -12.44 14.38
CA THR A 119 19.09 -13.31 13.67
C THR A 119 19.79 -12.63 12.50
N GLN A 120 19.16 -11.65 11.86
CA GLN A 120 19.75 -10.87 10.77
C GLN A 120 20.46 -9.63 11.31
N LYS A 121 21.76 -9.75 11.63
CA LYS A 121 22.61 -8.56 11.80
C LYS A 121 22.80 -7.91 10.42
N SER A 122 22.06 -6.80 10.19
CA SER A 122 22.25 -5.75 9.18
C SER A 122 22.20 -6.12 7.70
N GLN A 123 21.09 -5.77 7.05
CA GLN A 123 21.16 -5.14 5.73
C GLN A 123 20.76 -3.68 5.91
N THR A 124 21.72 -2.78 5.77
CA THR A 124 21.54 -1.34 5.84
C THR A 124 20.74 -0.89 4.63
N LEU A 125 19.49 -0.50 4.82
CA LEU A 125 18.75 0.28 3.83
C LEU A 125 19.22 1.73 3.96
N LEU A 126 19.70 2.33 2.87
CA LEU A 126 20.10 3.73 2.80
C LEU A 126 18.87 4.62 3.06
N PRO A 127 18.99 5.70 3.86
CA PRO A 127 17.89 6.64 4.09
C PRO A 127 17.58 7.39 2.79
N ALA A 128 16.32 7.37 2.37
CA ALA A 128 15.81 8.25 1.32
C ALA A 128 15.55 9.66 1.88
N GLU A 129 15.72 10.69 1.05
CA GLU A 129 15.46 12.07 1.43
C GLU A 129 13.99 12.28 1.82
N HIS A 130 13.75 13.07 2.88
CA HIS A 130 12.44 13.31 3.47
C HIS A 130 11.53 14.08 2.50
N ASN A 131 10.57 13.40 1.92
CA ASN A 131 9.43 14.04 1.27
C ASN A 131 8.30 14.26 2.30
N ASN A 132 7.80 15.49 2.40
CA ASN A 132 6.66 15.83 3.24
C ASN A 132 5.36 15.28 2.63
N TYR A 133 4.91 14.14 3.13
CA TYR A 133 3.64 13.52 2.74
C TYR A 133 2.50 14.07 3.61
N GLU A 134 1.96 15.25 3.29
CA GLU A 134 0.82 15.83 4.00
C GLU A 134 -0.56 15.45 3.40
N SER A 135 -0.61 14.73 2.28
CA SER A 135 -1.88 14.39 1.64
C SER A 135 -2.49 13.09 2.18
N GLU A 136 -3.77 13.13 2.55
CA GLU A 136 -4.59 11.94 2.81
C GLU A 136 -4.61 11.05 1.57
N PHE A 137 -4.02 9.86 1.71
CA PHE A 137 -3.89 8.98 0.57
C PHE A 137 -5.19 8.18 0.32
N PRO A 138 -5.66 8.08 -0.92
CA PRO A 138 -7.00 7.57 -1.23
C PRO A 138 -7.14 6.03 -1.17
N LEU A 139 -6.06 5.26 -0.95
CA LEU A 139 -6.16 3.81 -0.79
C LEU A 139 -6.61 3.44 0.63
N VAL A 140 -7.88 3.05 0.75
CA VAL A 140 -8.49 2.60 2.00
C VAL A 140 -8.43 1.09 2.11
N GLY A 141 -7.89 0.58 3.21
CA GLY A 141 -7.88 -0.86 3.52
C GLY A 141 -6.89 -1.20 4.64
N GLY A 142 -7.34 -1.96 5.62
CA GLY A 142 -6.54 -2.44 6.76
C GLY A 142 -6.42 -3.96 6.80
N SER A 143 -7.02 -4.68 5.85
CA SER A 143 -6.97 -6.14 5.80
C SER A 143 -5.55 -6.69 5.63
N PRO A 144 -5.25 -7.91 6.12
CA PRO A 144 -3.94 -8.54 5.94
C PRO A 144 -3.51 -8.61 4.48
N ALA A 145 -4.46 -8.83 3.57
CA ALA A 145 -4.19 -8.90 2.13
C ALA A 145 -3.72 -7.53 1.58
N MET A 146 -4.33 -6.42 2.00
CA MET A 146 -3.91 -5.07 1.61
C MET A 146 -2.59 -4.67 2.26
N GLN A 147 -2.30 -5.13 3.48
CA GLN A 147 -1.03 -4.88 4.15
C GLN A 147 0.16 -5.47 3.38
N GLU A 148 -0.02 -6.64 2.74
CA GLU A 148 1.01 -7.21 1.88
C GLU A 148 1.26 -6.32 0.66
N VAL A 149 0.19 -5.81 0.04
CA VAL A 149 0.29 -4.83 -1.06
C VAL A 149 1.08 -3.60 -0.60
N TYR A 150 0.75 -3.03 0.56
CA TYR A 150 1.41 -1.82 1.08
C TYR A 150 2.90 -2.04 1.36
N ARG A 151 3.30 -3.22 1.86
CA ARG A 151 4.73 -3.57 2.03
C ARG A 151 5.49 -3.58 0.70
N VAL A 152 4.90 -4.15 -0.35
CA VAL A 152 5.53 -4.15 -1.67
C VAL A 152 5.61 -2.74 -2.21
N VAL A 153 4.53 -1.95 -2.12
CA VAL A 153 4.49 -0.55 -2.54
C VAL A 153 5.58 0.27 -1.85
N ALA A 154 5.70 0.17 -0.53
CA ALA A 154 6.72 0.89 0.24
C ALA A 154 8.16 0.57 -0.21
N ARG A 155 8.43 -0.66 -0.66
CA ARG A 155 9.76 -1.05 -1.17
C ARG A 155 10.06 -0.55 -2.58
N VAL A 156 9.02 -0.35 -3.40
CA VAL A 156 9.21 -0.02 -4.83
C VAL A 156 8.91 1.43 -5.15
N VAL A 157 8.27 2.18 -4.26
CA VAL A 157 7.80 3.54 -4.54
C VAL A 157 8.95 4.46 -4.94
N ASN A 158 10.09 4.36 -4.28
CA ASN A 158 11.31 5.14 -4.54
C ASN A 158 12.33 4.42 -5.44
N THR A 159 11.89 3.45 -6.26
CA THR A 159 12.72 2.78 -7.25
C THR A 159 12.24 3.07 -8.67
N ASP A 160 13.12 2.87 -9.66
CA ASP A 160 12.77 2.99 -11.08
C ASP A 160 12.32 1.67 -11.72
N LEU A 161 12.14 0.65 -10.90
CA LEU A 161 11.69 -0.66 -11.37
C LEU A 161 10.32 -0.58 -12.04
N SER A 162 10.18 -1.30 -13.16
CA SER A 162 8.88 -1.49 -13.81
C SER A 162 7.95 -2.28 -12.89
N VAL A 163 6.72 -1.79 -12.72
CA VAL A 163 5.71 -2.41 -11.86
C VAL A 163 4.54 -2.91 -12.70
N LEU A 164 4.14 -4.17 -12.48
CA LEU A 164 2.93 -4.73 -13.05
C LEU A 164 1.86 -4.95 -11.96
N ILE A 165 0.76 -4.20 -12.04
CA ILE A 165 -0.36 -4.26 -11.10
C ILE A 165 -1.40 -5.24 -11.65
N LEU A 166 -1.58 -6.37 -10.96
CA LEU A 166 -2.56 -7.39 -11.29
C LEU A 166 -3.76 -7.30 -10.34
N GLY A 167 -4.97 -7.43 -10.86
CA GLY A 167 -6.17 -7.44 -10.03
C GLY A 167 -7.43 -7.25 -10.86
N GLY A 168 -8.54 -7.82 -10.43
CA GLY A 168 -9.82 -7.74 -11.13
C GLY A 168 -10.27 -6.29 -11.42
N SER A 169 -11.26 -6.13 -12.30
CA SER A 169 -11.81 -4.81 -12.56
C SER A 169 -12.37 -4.18 -11.28
N GLY A 170 -12.09 -2.88 -11.08
CA GLY A 170 -12.57 -2.13 -9.91
C GLY A 170 -11.86 -2.41 -8.60
N THR A 171 -10.71 -3.11 -8.57
CA THR A 171 -9.92 -3.34 -7.35
C THR A 171 -9.12 -2.14 -6.88
N GLY A 172 -8.89 -1.11 -7.73
CA GLY A 172 -8.12 0.09 -7.42
C GLY A 172 -6.76 0.19 -8.12
N LYS A 173 -6.54 -0.53 -9.24
CA LYS A 173 -5.27 -0.53 -10.00
C LYS A 173 -4.81 0.87 -10.42
N ASP A 174 -5.73 1.68 -10.97
CA ASP A 174 -5.45 3.05 -11.40
C ASP A 174 -5.04 3.95 -10.22
N LEU A 175 -5.74 3.78 -9.10
CA LEU A 175 -5.44 4.48 -7.87
C LEU A 175 -4.04 4.12 -7.34
N LEU A 176 -3.69 2.83 -7.35
CA LEU A 176 -2.36 2.36 -6.95
C LEU A 176 -1.27 2.88 -7.89
N ALA A 177 -1.51 2.92 -9.20
CA ALA A 177 -0.54 3.46 -10.16
C ALA A 177 -0.26 4.96 -9.91
N ARG A 178 -1.31 5.77 -9.67
CA ARG A 178 -1.16 7.17 -9.25
C ARG A 178 -0.38 7.31 -7.95
N SER A 179 -0.67 6.43 -7.00
CA SER A 179 0.01 6.37 -5.73
C SER A 179 1.51 6.18 -5.84
N LEU A 180 1.92 5.25 -6.69
CA LEU A 180 3.34 4.99 -6.95
C LEU A 180 4.05 6.22 -7.56
N HIS A 181 3.32 7.07 -8.29
CA HIS A 181 3.86 8.31 -8.82
C HIS A 181 3.89 9.43 -7.76
N GLU A 182 2.74 9.67 -7.11
CA GLU A 182 2.55 10.79 -6.17
C GLU A 182 3.37 10.66 -4.90
N LEU A 183 3.66 9.42 -4.45
CA LEU A 183 4.47 9.13 -3.28
C LEU A 183 5.95 8.88 -3.61
N GLY A 184 6.28 8.71 -4.89
CA GLY A 184 7.64 8.46 -5.33
C GLY A 184 8.45 9.74 -5.57
N HIS A 185 9.75 9.57 -5.78
CA HIS A 185 10.65 10.69 -6.10
C HIS A 185 10.33 11.40 -7.45
N ARG A 186 9.43 10.82 -8.26
CA ARG A 186 9.00 11.35 -9.56
C ARG A 186 7.74 12.22 -9.50
N VAL A 187 7.29 12.61 -8.30
CA VAL A 187 6.08 13.43 -8.10
C VAL A 187 6.08 14.75 -8.86
N SER A 188 7.26 15.33 -9.12
CA SER A 188 7.41 16.55 -9.90
C SER A 188 7.30 16.34 -11.42
N GLY A 189 7.42 15.08 -11.88
CA GLY A 189 7.27 14.71 -13.27
C GLY A 189 5.80 14.56 -13.70
N ARG A 190 5.59 14.16 -14.94
CA ARG A 190 4.23 13.91 -15.45
C ARG A 190 3.79 12.47 -15.18
N PHE A 191 2.52 12.30 -14.82
CA PHE A 191 1.84 11.01 -14.84
C PHE A 191 1.03 10.90 -16.14
N VAL A 192 1.46 10.04 -17.04
CA VAL A 192 0.80 9.83 -18.34
C VAL A 192 0.08 8.47 -18.31
N ARG A 193 -1.24 8.48 -18.43
CA ARG A 193 -2.05 7.26 -18.51
C ARG A 193 -2.36 6.92 -19.96
N ILE A 194 -2.01 5.72 -20.37
CA ILE A 194 -2.25 5.18 -21.70
C ILE A 194 -3.23 4.01 -21.60
N ASN A 195 -4.38 4.13 -22.26
CA ASN A 195 -5.35 3.05 -22.34
C ASN A 195 -4.94 2.07 -23.46
N CYS A 196 -4.48 0.88 -23.06
CA CYS A 196 -3.99 -0.14 -23.99
C CYS A 196 -5.06 -0.71 -24.94
N GLY A 197 -6.34 -0.59 -24.58
CA GLY A 197 -7.44 -1.08 -25.43
C GLY A 197 -7.78 -0.18 -26.62
N THR A 198 -7.33 1.08 -26.61
CA THR A 198 -7.67 2.08 -27.63
C THR A 198 -6.49 2.65 -28.36
N ILE A 199 -5.26 2.47 -27.83
CA ILE A 199 -4.03 3.05 -28.40
C ILE A 199 -3.60 2.36 -29.67
N THR A 200 -3.26 3.13 -30.70
CA THR A 200 -2.63 2.63 -31.93
C THR A 200 -1.10 2.71 -31.84
N PRO A 201 -0.35 1.95 -32.66
CA PRO A 201 1.12 2.04 -32.67
C PRO A 201 1.64 3.47 -32.89
N ASP A 202 1.06 4.23 -33.82
CA ASP A 202 1.49 5.61 -34.12
C ASP A 202 1.23 6.59 -32.95
N GLN A 203 0.14 6.36 -32.21
CA GLN A 203 -0.17 7.15 -31.01
C GLN A 203 0.74 6.83 -29.85
N LEU A 204 1.28 5.61 -29.75
CA LEU A 204 2.21 5.24 -28.68
C LEU A 204 3.44 6.13 -28.63
N ASP A 205 4.07 6.43 -29.79
CA ASP A 205 5.24 7.31 -29.85
C ASP A 205 4.90 8.73 -29.37
N ALA A 206 3.77 9.28 -29.83
CA ALA A 206 3.35 10.61 -29.45
C ALA A 206 3.04 10.72 -27.96
N GLU A 207 2.31 9.74 -27.39
CA GLU A 207 1.95 9.72 -25.98
C GLU A 207 3.16 9.45 -25.09
N VAL A 208 4.03 8.52 -25.45
CA VAL A 208 5.20 8.15 -24.65
C VAL A 208 6.31 9.18 -24.74
N LEU A 209 6.74 9.56 -25.97
CA LEU A 209 7.92 10.39 -26.16
C LEU A 209 7.63 11.89 -26.06
N VAL A 210 6.45 12.33 -26.50
CA VAL A 210 6.11 13.77 -26.53
C VAL A 210 5.39 14.21 -25.26
N SER A 211 4.43 13.40 -24.78
CA SER A 211 3.60 13.77 -23.64
C SER A 211 4.28 13.55 -22.30
N ALA A 212 5.17 12.57 -22.18
CA ALA A 212 5.80 12.23 -20.90
C ALA A 212 6.82 13.29 -20.44
N GLY A 213 7.75 13.70 -21.29
CA GLY A 213 8.88 14.55 -20.89
C GLY A 213 9.87 13.79 -20.00
N GLN A 214 10.79 14.52 -19.36
CA GLN A 214 11.76 13.94 -18.43
C GLN A 214 11.15 13.62 -17.06
N ASN A 215 11.69 12.63 -16.37
CA ASN A 215 11.33 12.23 -15.01
C ASN A 215 9.83 11.85 -14.87
N ALA A 216 9.24 11.27 -15.92
CA ALA A 216 7.82 10.93 -15.95
C ALA A 216 7.54 9.51 -15.46
N THR A 217 6.28 9.25 -15.10
CA THR A 217 5.74 7.91 -14.94
C THR A 217 4.70 7.66 -16.03
N ILE A 218 4.89 6.61 -16.82
CA ILE A 218 3.93 6.16 -17.82
C ILE A 218 3.15 4.95 -17.26
N TYR A 219 1.85 5.08 -17.25
CA TYR A 219 0.94 4.04 -16.80
C TYR A 219 0.16 3.41 -17.95
N PHE A 220 0.49 2.17 -18.28
CA PHE A 220 -0.22 1.36 -19.27
C PHE A 220 -1.41 0.63 -18.62
N ASP A 221 -2.61 1.14 -18.85
CA ASP A 221 -3.84 0.59 -18.27
C ASP A 221 -4.40 -0.52 -19.16
N GLU A 222 -4.68 -1.69 -18.53
CA GLU A 222 -5.20 -2.92 -19.17
C GLU A 222 -4.27 -3.48 -20.26
N LEU A 223 -3.03 -3.76 -19.90
CA LEU A 223 -1.97 -4.27 -20.78
C LEU A 223 -2.40 -5.49 -21.62
N SER A 224 -3.26 -6.36 -21.06
CA SER A 224 -3.81 -7.54 -21.75
C SER A 224 -4.68 -7.24 -22.98
N THR A 225 -5.00 -5.97 -23.23
CA THR A 225 -5.81 -5.53 -24.37
C THR A 225 -4.99 -4.96 -25.53
N LEU A 226 -3.66 -4.87 -25.39
CA LEU A 226 -2.79 -4.41 -26.46
C LEU A 226 -2.89 -5.29 -27.71
N SER A 227 -3.03 -4.64 -28.87
CA SER A 227 -2.96 -5.34 -30.16
C SER A 227 -1.56 -5.95 -30.39
N PRO A 228 -1.42 -7.03 -31.17
CA PRO A 228 -0.11 -7.60 -31.46
C PRO A 228 0.89 -6.59 -32.06
N GLN A 229 0.40 -5.67 -32.89
CA GLN A 229 1.23 -4.61 -33.48
C GLN A 229 1.69 -3.61 -32.42
N SER A 230 0.78 -3.17 -31.52
CA SER A 230 1.13 -2.27 -30.42
C SER A 230 2.10 -2.92 -29.42
N GLN A 231 2.04 -4.26 -29.23
CA GLN A 231 2.99 -4.98 -28.38
C GLN A 231 4.42 -4.92 -28.95
N ILE A 232 4.58 -5.15 -30.26
CA ILE A 232 5.88 -5.05 -30.95
C ILE A 232 6.42 -3.61 -30.83
N HIS A 233 5.55 -2.65 -31.08
CA HIS A 233 5.91 -1.24 -31.04
C HIS A 233 6.35 -0.80 -29.64
N LEU A 234 5.58 -1.16 -28.62
CA LEU A 234 5.90 -0.88 -27.22
C LEU A 234 7.23 -1.54 -26.79
N LEU A 235 7.48 -2.78 -27.20
CA LEU A 235 8.76 -3.45 -26.96
C LEU A 235 9.93 -2.65 -27.52
N ASN A 236 9.85 -2.24 -28.79
CA ASN A 236 10.89 -1.42 -29.45
C ASN A 236 11.08 -0.08 -28.75
N LEU A 237 9.99 0.60 -28.39
CA LEU A 237 10.04 1.84 -27.61
C LEU A 237 10.79 1.68 -26.29
N THR A 238 10.49 0.63 -25.53
CA THR A 238 11.16 0.39 -24.24
C THR A 238 12.65 0.07 -24.37
N GLN A 239 13.12 -0.26 -25.57
CA GLN A 239 14.53 -0.52 -25.90
C GLN A 239 15.23 0.69 -26.54
N SER A 240 14.49 1.72 -26.93
CA SER A 240 15.03 2.88 -27.63
C SER A 240 15.93 3.73 -26.75
N GLU A 241 16.97 4.32 -27.35
CA GLU A 241 17.84 5.29 -26.67
C GLU A 241 17.06 6.52 -26.17
N SER A 242 16.01 6.91 -26.88
CA SER A 242 15.13 8.01 -26.51
C SER A 242 14.46 7.76 -25.15
N MET A 243 13.87 6.57 -24.94
CA MET A 243 13.27 6.19 -23.66
C MET A 243 14.29 6.14 -22.51
N GLN A 244 15.49 5.63 -22.79
CA GLN A 244 16.54 5.53 -21.77
C GLN A 244 17.07 6.91 -21.34
N SER A 245 17.16 7.85 -22.29
CA SER A 245 17.63 9.22 -22.02
C SER A 245 16.60 10.09 -21.29
N MET A 246 15.30 9.74 -21.36
CA MET A 246 14.22 10.52 -20.75
C MET A 246 13.97 10.19 -19.27
N ASP A 247 14.63 9.16 -18.72
CA ASP A 247 14.47 8.73 -17.33
C ASP A 247 12.98 8.50 -16.95
N ILE A 248 12.34 7.56 -17.64
CA ILE A 248 10.92 7.26 -17.53
C ILE A 248 10.70 5.99 -16.69
N ARG A 249 9.80 6.05 -15.71
CA ARG A 249 9.32 4.88 -14.98
C ARG A 249 8.09 4.28 -15.65
N LEU A 250 8.08 2.95 -15.82
CA LEU A 250 6.95 2.21 -16.38
C LEU A 250 6.12 1.55 -15.28
N VAL A 251 4.82 1.81 -15.30
CA VAL A 251 3.82 1.13 -14.49
C VAL A 251 2.77 0.54 -15.44
N SER A 252 2.39 -0.69 -15.24
CA SER A 252 1.40 -1.38 -16.09
C SER A 252 0.30 -2.00 -15.22
N SER A 253 -0.89 -2.18 -15.78
CA SER A 253 -1.94 -2.95 -15.11
C SER A 253 -2.58 -3.98 -16.02
N SER A 254 -3.13 -5.05 -15.42
CA SER A 254 -3.98 -6.00 -16.11
C SER A 254 -5.08 -6.54 -15.19
N SER A 255 -6.30 -6.62 -15.72
CA SER A 255 -7.42 -7.29 -15.05
C SER A 255 -7.45 -8.80 -15.27
N ARG A 256 -6.69 -9.30 -16.24
CA ARG A 256 -6.58 -10.72 -16.58
C ARG A 256 -5.15 -11.20 -16.32
N PRO A 257 -4.97 -12.46 -15.92
CA PRO A 257 -3.66 -13.09 -15.93
C PRO A 257 -3.04 -13.04 -17.35
N ILE A 258 -1.78 -12.59 -17.45
CA ILE A 258 -1.12 -12.48 -18.77
C ILE A 258 -0.51 -13.81 -19.20
N GLN A 259 -0.13 -14.69 -18.27
CA GLN A 259 0.50 -15.98 -18.60
C GLN A 259 -0.33 -16.87 -19.54
N PRO A 260 -1.66 -17.02 -19.39
CA PRO A 260 -2.47 -17.73 -20.37
C PRO A 260 -2.41 -17.11 -21.77
N LEU A 261 -2.40 -15.77 -21.86
CA LEU A 261 -2.30 -15.06 -23.14
C LEU A 261 -0.95 -15.28 -23.84
N ILE A 262 0.13 -15.45 -23.06
CA ILE A 262 1.46 -15.83 -23.60
C ILE A 262 1.39 -17.25 -24.16
N ASN A 263 0.83 -18.20 -23.41
CA ASN A 263 0.71 -19.59 -23.84
C ASN A 263 -0.13 -19.75 -25.12
N ASP A 264 -1.15 -18.90 -25.27
CA ASP A 264 -2.03 -18.87 -26.45
C ASP A 264 -1.43 -18.05 -27.63
N GLY A 265 -0.22 -17.50 -27.49
CA GLY A 265 0.44 -16.65 -28.49
C GLY A 265 -0.21 -15.27 -28.69
N MET A 266 -1.12 -14.87 -27.80
CA MET A 266 -1.83 -13.60 -27.87
C MET A 266 -1.07 -12.44 -27.21
N PHE A 267 -0.10 -12.75 -26.37
CA PHE A 267 0.77 -11.77 -25.72
C PHE A 267 2.24 -12.20 -25.82
N ARG A 268 3.12 -11.25 -26.09
CA ARG A 268 4.57 -11.51 -26.26
C ARG A 268 5.24 -11.73 -24.92
N GLU A 269 5.99 -12.80 -24.80
CA GLU A 269 6.74 -13.16 -23.61
C GLU A 269 7.86 -12.18 -23.28
N ASP A 270 8.58 -11.67 -24.30
CA ASP A 270 9.66 -10.71 -24.13
C ASP A 270 9.18 -9.36 -23.56
N LEU A 271 8.04 -8.87 -24.03
CA LEU A 271 7.39 -7.68 -23.49
C LEU A 271 6.93 -7.90 -22.04
N PHE A 272 6.37 -9.07 -21.75
CA PHE A 272 5.94 -9.40 -20.39
C PHE A 272 7.09 -9.35 -19.40
N TYR A 273 8.20 -10.01 -19.67
CA TYR A 273 9.35 -10.00 -18.74
C TYR A 273 9.95 -8.59 -18.55
N ARG A 274 9.87 -7.74 -19.55
CA ARG A 274 10.38 -6.37 -19.43
C ARG A 274 9.50 -5.49 -18.54
N LEU A 275 8.18 -5.70 -18.56
CA LEU A 275 7.22 -4.92 -17.77
C LEU A 275 6.94 -5.53 -16.39
N ASN A 276 7.12 -6.83 -16.23
CA ASN A 276 6.83 -7.57 -15.00
C ASN A 276 8.09 -7.75 -14.14
N VAL A 277 8.79 -6.66 -13.82
CA VAL A 277 9.93 -6.72 -12.91
C VAL A 277 9.45 -6.87 -11.46
N MET A 278 8.44 -6.08 -11.08
CA MET A 278 7.84 -6.14 -9.76
C MET A 278 6.31 -6.31 -9.88
N PRO A 279 5.80 -7.53 -9.69
CA PRO A 279 4.35 -7.75 -9.66
C PRO A 279 3.73 -7.31 -8.34
N ILE A 280 2.60 -6.61 -8.43
CA ILE A 280 1.75 -6.26 -7.28
C ILE A 280 0.35 -6.82 -7.54
N ASN A 281 -0.09 -7.74 -6.69
CA ASN A 281 -1.40 -8.34 -6.79
C ASN A 281 -2.41 -7.63 -5.88
N LEU A 282 -3.38 -6.91 -6.45
CA LEU A 282 -4.49 -6.31 -5.73
C LEU A 282 -5.58 -7.36 -5.46
N PRO A 283 -5.88 -7.67 -4.19
CA PRO A 283 -6.90 -8.66 -3.86
C PRO A 283 -8.30 -8.17 -4.26
N PRO A 284 -9.18 -9.05 -4.74
CA PRO A 284 -10.58 -8.70 -4.94
C PRO A 284 -11.26 -8.42 -3.59
N LEU A 285 -12.36 -7.66 -3.60
CA LEU A 285 -13.01 -7.18 -2.38
C LEU A 285 -13.52 -8.33 -1.48
N ARG A 286 -13.91 -9.47 -2.08
CA ARG A 286 -14.32 -10.68 -1.35
C ARG A 286 -13.19 -11.31 -0.49
N ASP A 287 -11.93 -11.06 -0.82
CA ASP A 287 -10.75 -11.57 -0.10
C ASP A 287 -10.22 -10.55 0.94
N ARG A 288 -10.93 -9.40 1.10
CA ARG A 288 -10.64 -8.32 2.05
C ARG A 288 -11.93 -7.72 2.63
N ILE A 289 -12.81 -8.58 3.09
CA ILE A 289 -14.15 -8.21 3.60
C ILE A 289 -14.10 -7.25 4.79
N GLU A 290 -13.02 -7.27 5.56
CA GLU A 290 -12.76 -6.35 6.67
C GLU A 290 -12.67 -4.90 6.20
N ASP A 291 -12.26 -4.66 4.95
CA ASP A 291 -12.11 -3.33 4.37
C ASP A 291 -13.46 -2.72 3.94
N ILE A 292 -14.53 -3.50 3.86
CA ILE A 292 -15.85 -3.01 3.43
C ILE A 292 -16.35 -1.90 4.35
N GLY A 293 -16.24 -2.06 5.66
CA GLY A 293 -16.65 -1.04 6.62
C GLY A 293 -15.90 0.30 6.43
N PRO A 294 -14.57 0.31 6.48
CA PRO A 294 -13.75 1.49 6.19
C PRO A 294 -14.02 2.12 4.82
N LEU A 295 -14.17 1.33 3.76
CA LEU A 295 -14.50 1.80 2.41
C LEU A 295 -15.87 2.49 2.36
N VAL A 296 -16.88 1.91 2.99
CA VAL A 296 -18.22 2.49 3.08
C VAL A 296 -18.17 3.84 3.81
N GLN A 297 -17.44 3.94 4.92
CA GLN A 297 -17.27 5.19 5.65
C GLN A 297 -16.56 6.26 4.80
N HIS A 298 -15.55 5.85 4.06
CA HIS A 298 -14.85 6.73 3.12
C HIS A 298 -15.82 7.26 2.02
N PHE A 299 -16.58 6.37 1.38
CA PHE A 299 -17.51 6.78 0.32
C PHE A 299 -18.64 7.67 0.84
N LEU A 300 -19.14 7.44 2.06
CA LEU A 300 -20.11 8.34 2.68
C LEU A 300 -19.54 9.74 2.88
N ARG A 301 -18.27 9.86 3.33
CA ARG A 301 -17.58 11.17 3.42
C ARG A 301 -17.46 11.84 2.06
N VAL A 302 -16.97 11.10 1.06
CA VAL A 302 -16.86 11.61 -0.32
C VAL A 302 -18.23 12.08 -0.87
N CYS A 303 -19.33 11.41 -0.53
CA CYS A 303 -20.68 11.87 -0.89
C CYS A 303 -21.02 13.20 -0.23
N VAL A 304 -20.72 13.37 1.06
CA VAL A 304 -20.95 14.63 1.78
C VAL A 304 -20.09 15.77 1.20
N ASP A 305 -18.84 15.54 0.89
CA ASP A 305 -17.93 16.52 0.28
C ASP A 305 -18.42 16.97 -1.11
N ARG A 306 -19.17 16.11 -1.79
CA ARG A 306 -19.86 16.41 -3.07
C ARG A 306 -21.24 17.06 -2.89
N GLY A 307 -21.60 17.44 -1.67
CA GLY A 307 -22.89 18.09 -1.36
C GLY A 307 -24.09 17.15 -1.25
N MET A 308 -23.87 15.83 -1.16
CA MET A 308 -24.95 14.88 -0.93
C MET A 308 -25.33 14.83 0.56
N PRO A 309 -26.56 14.38 0.90
CA PRO A 309 -27.01 14.34 2.29
C PRO A 309 -26.16 13.36 3.13
N LEU A 310 -25.88 13.76 4.37
CA LEU A 310 -25.24 12.88 5.34
C LEU A 310 -26.16 11.70 5.65
N LYS A 311 -25.64 10.50 5.51
CA LYS A 311 -26.34 9.23 5.79
C LYS A 311 -25.55 8.37 6.77
N LYS A 312 -26.29 7.51 7.48
CA LYS A 312 -25.73 6.50 8.38
C LYS A 312 -26.07 5.10 7.88
N ILE A 313 -25.10 4.21 7.96
CA ILE A 313 -25.29 2.79 7.65
C ILE A 313 -25.13 1.98 8.92
N PRO A 314 -26.21 1.34 9.44
CA PRO A 314 -26.16 0.56 10.67
C PRO A 314 -25.35 -0.72 10.48
N LYS A 315 -24.94 -1.35 11.60
CA LYS A 315 -24.12 -2.57 11.59
C LYS A 315 -24.79 -3.72 10.82
N SER A 316 -26.11 -3.88 10.95
CA SER A 316 -26.87 -4.91 10.22
C SER A 316 -26.78 -4.75 8.69
N SER A 317 -26.78 -3.52 8.21
CA SER A 317 -26.61 -3.18 6.79
C SER A 317 -25.19 -3.45 6.32
N LEU A 318 -24.18 -3.14 7.15
CA LEU A 318 -22.77 -3.45 6.85
C LEU A 318 -22.51 -4.96 6.75
N GLU A 319 -23.13 -5.77 7.63
CA GLU A 319 -23.00 -7.23 7.57
C GLU A 319 -23.56 -7.81 6.26
N GLN A 320 -24.67 -7.28 5.75
CA GLN A 320 -25.18 -7.67 4.42
C GLN A 320 -24.20 -7.33 3.29
N MET A 321 -23.55 -6.15 3.36
CA MET A 321 -22.53 -5.77 2.39
C MET A 321 -21.31 -6.69 2.44
N ARG A 322 -20.93 -7.22 3.61
CA ARG A 322 -19.80 -8.14 3.78
C ARG A 322 -19.99 -9.51 3.14
N VAL A 323 -21.23 -10.00 3.09
CA VAL A 323 -21.56 -11.30 2.46
C VAL A 323 -21.80 -11.18 0.96
N ALA A 324 -21.94 -9.99 0.41
CA ALA A 324 -22.16 -9.78 -1.02
C ALA A 324 -20.90 -10.06 -1.85
N ALA A 325 -21.08 -10.61 -3.05
CA ALA A 325 -19.97 -11.08 -3.89
C ALA A 325 -19.14 -9.96 -4.54
N TRP A 326 -19.67 -8.77 -4.72
CA TRP A 326 -19.04 -7.59 -5.33
C TRP A 326 -18.23 -7.89 -6.60
N PRO A 327 -18.85 -8.38 -7.69
CA PRO A 327 -18.12 -8.76 -8.91
C PRO A 327 -17.36 -7.62 -9.55
N GLY A 328 -17.82 -6.36 -9.34
CA GLY A 328 -17.10 -5.15 -9.74
C GLY A 328 -16.23 -4.54 -8.63
N ASN A 329 -15.93 -5.30 -7.55
CA ASN A 329 -15.03 -4.92 -6.46
C ASN A 329 -15.38 -3.56 -5.82
N VAL A 330 -14.37 -2.75 -5.53
CA VAL A 330 -14.51 -1.45 -4.86
C VAL A 330 -15.35 -0.48 -5.67
N ARG A 331 -15.24 -0.49 -7.00
CA ARG A 331 -16.06 0.35 -7.87
C ARG A 331 -17.55 0.03 -7.76
N ALA A 332 -17.90 -1.26 -7.65
CA ALA A 332 -19.30 -1.67 -7.45
C ALA A 332 -19.82 -1.23 -6.07
N LEU A 333 -18.99 -1.36 -5.04
CA LEU A 333 -19.33 -0.89 -3.69
C LEU A 333 -19.52 0.63 -3.65
N GLU A 334 -18.62 1.40 -4.27
CA GLU A 334 -18.73 2.86 -4.38
C GLU A 334 -20.05 3.26 -5.05
N ASN A 335 -20.32 2.72 -6.24
CA ASN A 335 -21.54 3.00 -6.99
C ASN A 335 -22.80 2.63 -6.19
N PHE A 336 -22.75 1.53 -5.44
CA PHE A 336 -23.85 1.08 -4.60
C PHE A 336 -24.09 2.06 -3.45
N VAL A 337 -23.04 2.49 -2.74
CA VAL A 337 -23.14 3.47 -1.66
C VAL A 337 -23.69 4.80 -2.17
N GLN A 338 -23.16 5.31 -3.29
CA GLN A 338 -23.65 6.54 -3.91
C GLN A 338 -25.14 6.46 -4.27
N ARG A 339 -25.57 5.34 -4.86
CA ARG A 339 -26.97 5.09 -5.18
C ARG A 339 -27.85 5.07 -3.92
N LEU A 340 -27.40 4.38 -2.86
CA LEU A 340 -28.13 4.35 -1.59
C LEU A 340 -28.28 5.74 -0.97
N VAL A 341 -27.22 6.56 -0.98
CA VAL A 341 -27.25 7.94 -0.45
C VAL A 341 -28.26 8.80 -1.20
N LEU A 342 -28.35 8.66 -2.52
CA LEU A 342 -29.26 9.43 -3.37
C LEU A 342 -30.72 8.99 -3.24
N LEU A 343 -30.96 7.66 -3.17
CA LEU A 343 -32.32 7.13 -3.23
C LEU A 343 -32.98 6.98 -1.87
N CYS A 344 -32.21 6.84 -0.78
CA CYS A 344 -32.78 6.69 0.55
C CYS A 344 -33.38 8.02 1.06
N PRO A 345 -34.70 8.08 1.37
CA PRO A 345 -35.30 9.30 1.90
C PRO A 345 -34.95 9.55 3.37
N HIS A 346 -34.51 8.49 4.09
CA HIS A 346 -34.24 8.55 5.52
C HIS A 346 -32.75 8.85 5.79
N GLU A 347 -32.45 9.37 6.98
CA GLU A 347 -31.09 9.62 7.43
C GLU A 347 -30.29 8.32 7.62
N GLU A 348 -31.00 7.22 8.00
CA GLU A 348 -30.40 5.90 8.21
C GLU A 348 -30.80 4.93 7.09
N ILE A 349 -29.79 4.29 6.48
CA ILE A 349 -29.98 3.33 5.38
C ILE A 349 -30.18 1.94 5.95
N SER A 350 -31.44 1.52 6.09
CA SER A 350 -31.77 0.21 6.66
C SER A 350 -31.43 -0.97 5.73
N ALA A 351 -31.25 -2.15 6.31
CA ALA A 351 -31.02 -3.39 5.59
C ALA A 351 -32.16 -3.74 4.61
N THR A 352 -33.40 -3.44 5.01
CA THR A 352 -34.58 -3.65 4.16
C THR A 352 -34.60 -2.72 2.94
N PHE A 353 -34.17 -1.48 3.10
CA PHE A 353 -34.04 -0.54 1.97
C PHE A 353 -32.95 -0.99 1.01
N MET A 354 -31.80 -1.47 1.52
CA MET A 354 -30.71 -1.98 0.67
C MET A 354 -31.09 -3.19 -0.16
N ALA A 355 -31.93 -4.08 0.37
CA ALA A 355 -32.40 -5.27 -0.37
C ALA A 355 -33.36 -4.92 -1.49
N ALA A 356 -33.97 -3.74 -1.46
CA ALA A 356 -34.91 -3.24 -2.48
C ALA A 356 -34.26 -2.30 -3.51
N ALA A 357 -33.04 -1.80 -3.26
CA ALA A 357 -32.29 -0.85 -4.10
C ALA A 357 -31.24 -1.53 -4.98
#